data_3465e5dcc988a40b11dba30e9481aa09
#
_entry.id   3465e5dcc988a40b11dba30e9481aa09
#
_cell.length_a   1.000
_cell.length_b   1.000
_cell.length_c   1.000
_cell.angle_alpha   90.00
_cell.angle_beta   90.00
_cell.angle_gamma   90.00
#
_symmetry.space_group_name_H-M   'P 1'
#
loop_
_entity.id
_entity.type
_entity.pdbx_description
1 polymer ?
#
loop_
_entity_poly.entity_id
_entity_poly.type
_entity_poly.pdbx_seq_one_letter_code
_entity_poly.pdbx_strand_id
1 'polypeptide(L)'
;GVSLTKMETDLMPDMDIPYLAVIATDPGASAEKVETEVTDVLESALSTVNGVASISSQSANNYAMVFLEFEDGTDMDSAMVKVSSAINQVESTLPETAGTPNIMEISMDMMATMYVAAADGEKSIYELSDFAADTLVPRLERVDGVADVSLAGSVQQTVEVRLSDDKIEDVNNRILASVNDELADAKQEIDDGEAD
;
A
#
# COMPACT_ATOMS: atom_id res chain seq x y z
N GLY A 1 -29.72 -46.04 -0.83
CA GLY A 1 -28.35 -45.67 -0.46
C GLY A 1 -27.66 -44.76 -1.49
N VAL A 2 -28.35 -43.73 -2.04
CA VAL A 2 -27.76 -42.85 -3.06
C VAL A 2 -27.98 -41.34 -2.72
N SER A 3 -28.50 -41.07 -1.51
CA SER A 3 -28.86 -39.68 -1.15
C SER A 3 -27.81 -38.92 -0.32
N LEU A 4 -26.67 -39.55 0.04
CA LEU A 4 -25.64 -38.92 0.90
C LEU A 4 -24.44 -38.35 0.11
N THR A 5 -24.37 -38.57 -1.21
CA THR A 5 -23.27 -38.09 -2.06
C THR A 5 -23.55 -36.78 -2.82
N LYS A 6 -24.70 -36.16 -2.54
CA LYS A 6 -25.12 -34.86 -3.13
C LYS A 6 -25.57 -33.86 -2.06
N MET A 7 -25.06 -33.97 -0.87
CA MET A 7 -25.16 -32.87 0.08
C MET A 7 -24.01 -31.90 -0.26
N GLU A 8 -24.38 -30.74 -0.72
CA GLU A 8 -23.49 -29.60 -0.74
C GLU A 8 -23.02 -29.38 0.70
N THR A 9 -21.72 -29.48 0.90
CA THR A 9 -21.06 -29.27 2.21
C THR A 9 -20.83 -27.80 2.52
N ASP A 10 -21.67 -26.95 2.02
CA ASP A 10 -21.67 -25.54 2.41
C ASP A 10 -22.38 -25.46 3.77
N LEU A 11 -21.57 -25.61 4.82
CA LEU A 11 -22.01 -25.55 6.22
C LEU A 11 -22.25 -24.12 6.72
N MET A 12 -21.91 -23.11 5.94
CA MET A 12 -22.21 -21.71 6.23
C MET A 12 -23.13 -21.17 5.15
N PRO A 13 -24.30 -20.63 5.52
CA PRO A 13 -25.08 -19.84 4.57
C PRO A 13 -24.21 -18.66 4.12
N ASP A 14 -24.36 -18.25 2.88
CA ASP A 14 -23.79 -16.99 2.37
C ASP A 14 -24.23 -15.88 3.34
N MET A 15 -23.35 -15.53 4.27
CA MET A 15 -23.57 -14.40 5.15
C MET A 15 -22.94 -13.20 4.45
N ASP A 16 -23.79 -12.44 3.77
CA ASP A 16 -23.40 -11.13 3.28
C ASP A 16 -22.92 -10.31 4.47
N ILE A 17 -21.64 -9.98 4.50
CA ILE A 17 -21.12 -9.08 5.51
C ILE A 17 -21.54 -7.68 5.08
N PRO A 18 -22.37 -6.97 5.86
CA PRO A 18 -22.91 -5.69 5.46
C PRO A 18 -21.89 -4.55 5.67
N TYR A 19 -20.69 -4.71 5.11
CA TYR A 19 -19.62 -3.74 5.24
C TYR A 19 -19.11 -3.24 3.90
N LEU A 20 -18.96 -1.91 3.78
CA LEU A 20 -18.23 -1.27 2.69
C LEU A 20 -17.01 -0.53 3.24
N ALA A 21 -15.92 -0.54 2.50
CA ALA A 21 -14.76 0.30 2.75
C ALA A 21 -14.63 1.35 1.64
N VAL A 22 -14.40 2.59 2.02
CA VAL A 22 -14.09 3.69 1.10
C VAL A 22 -12.64 4.10 1.34
N ILE A 23 -11.83 4.03 0.30
CA ILE A 23 -10.40 4.37 0.35
C ILE A 23 -10.17 5.59 -0.53
N ALA A 24 -9.61 6.64 0.05
CA ALA A 24 -9.19 7.84 -0.66
C ALA A 24 -7.69 8.08 -0.44
N THR A 25 -6.97 8.39 -1.51
CA THR A 25 -5.54 8.73 -1.45
C THR A 25 -5.33 10.22 -1.54
N ASP A 26 -4.37 10.77 -0.79
CA ASP A 26 -3.92 12.17 -0.91
C ASP A 26 -2.37 12.19 -0.82
N PRO A 27 -1.68 11.97 -1.94
CA PRO A 27 -0.22 11.87 -1.96
C PRO A 27 0.47 13.14 -1.44
N GLY A 28 1.38 12.95 -0.48
CA GLY A 28 2.14 14.03 0.14
C GLY A 28 1.47 14.67 1.36
N ALA A 29 0.23 14.28 1.70
CA ALA A 29 -0.44 14.76 2.89
C ALA A 29 -0.02 14.00 4.15
N SER A 30 0.10 14.71 5.28
CA SER A 30 0.24 14.12 6.60
C SER A 30 -1.10 13.51 7.07
N ALA A 31 -1.04 12.59 8.03
CA ALA A 31 -2.26 11.99 8.59
C ALA A 31 -3.27 13.02 9.12
N GLU A 32 -2.80 14.08 9.79
CA GLU A 32 -3.63 15.18 10.30
C GLU A 32 -4.31 15.96 9.15
N LYS A 33 -3.60 16.19 8.06
CA LYS A 33 -4.15 16.85 6.88
C LYS A 33 -5.16 15.95 6.18
N VAL A 34 -4.87 14.66 6.02
CA VAL A 34 -5.80 13.67 5.48
C VAL A 34 -7.06 13.61 6.34
N GLU A 35 -6.94 13.62 7.66
CA GLU A 35 -8.09 13.62 8.59
C GLU A 35 -9.02 14.81 8.31
N THR A 36 -8.50 16.02 8.33
CA THR A 36 -9.32 17.25 8.23
C THR A 36 -9.86 17.52 6.83
N GLU A 37 -9.09 17.23 5.77
CA GLU A 37 -9.45 17.59 4.39
C GLU A 37 -10.11 16.45 3.60
N VAL A 38 -9.92 15.19 4.01
CA VAL A 38 -10.44 14.03 3.30
C VAL A 38 -11.39 13.22 4.18
N THR A 39 -10.93 12.77 5.36
CA THR A 39 -11.70 11.85 6.20
C THR A 39 -12.97 12.50 6.72
N ASP A 40 -12.89 13.69 7.34
CA ASP A 40 -14.03 14.41 7.89
C ASP A 40 -15.10 14.73 6.81
N VAL A 41 -14.64 15.07 5.60
CA VAL A 41 -15.53 15.34 4.46
C VAL A 41 -16.27 14.08 4.04
N LEU A 42 -15.56 12.95 3.91
CA LEU A 42 -16.15 11.67 3.55
C LEU A 42 -17.09 11.16 4.65
N GLU A 43 -16.68 11.19 5.92
CA GLU A 43 -17.54 10.79 7.04
C GLU A 43 -18.85 11.58 7.08
N SER A 44 -18.75 12.90 6.93
CA SER A 44 -19.93 13.78 6.92
C SER A 44 -20.91 13.42 5.82
N ALA A 45 -20.42 13.12 4.61
CA ALA A 45 -21.26 12.74 3.49
C ALA A 45 -21.85 11.34 3.70
N LEU A 46 -21.04 10.38 4.12
CA LEU A 46 -21.39 8.98 4.26
C LEU A 46 -22.34 8.72 5.43
N SER A 47 -22.27 9.54 6.49
CA SER A 47 -23.21 9.46 7.62
C SER A 47 -24.66 9.75 7.25
N THR A 48 -24.89 10.39 6.11
CA THR A 48 -26.24 10.67 5.61
C THR A 48 -26.87 9.53 4.81
N VAL A 49 -26.09 8.48 4.52
CA VAL A 49 -26.56 7.32 3.74
C VAL A 49 -27.49 6.47 4.58
N ASN A 50 -28.71 6.25 4.08
CA ASN A 50 -29.68 5.43 4.77
C ASN A 50 -29.27 3.96 4.85
N GLY A 51 -29.40 3.36 6.02
CA GLY A 51 -29.06 1.97 6.29
C GLY A 51 -27.66 1.80 6.92
N VAL A 52 -26.90 2.88 7.08
CA VAL A 52 -25.62 2.86 7.80
C VAL A 52 -25.90 2.76 9.30
N ALA A 53 -25.40 1.69 9.93
CA ALA A 53 -25.49 1.43 11.34
C ALA A 53 -24.32 2.04 12.11
N SER A 54 -23.10 1.95 11.57
CA SER A 54 -21.91 2.58 12.15
C SER A 54 -20.91 3.01 11.09
N ILE A 55 -20.09 4.00 11.43
CA ILE A 55 -18.96 4.47 10.63
C ILE A 55 -17.72 4.47 11.51
N SER A 56 -16.63 3.97 10.98
CA SER A 56 -15.31 4.12 11.57
C SER A 56 -14.29 4.48 10.49
N SER A 57 -13.30 5.27 10.84
CA SER A 57 -12.31 5.75 9.90
C SER A 57 -10.89 5.61 10.43
N GLN A 58 -9.96 5.63 9.51
CA GLN A 58 -8.54 5.67 9.78
C GLN A 58 -7.87 6.65 8.81
N SER A 59 -7.19 7.64 9.37
CA SER A 59 -6.35 8.58 8.65
C SER A 59 -4.89 8.21 8.80
N ALA A 60 -4.17 8.12 7.70
CA ALA A 60 -2.74 7.86 7.66
C ALA A 60 -2.06 8.82 6.68
N ASN A 61 -0.73 8.83 6.67
CA ASN A 61 0.00 9.60 5.67
C ASN A 61 -0.36 9.12 4.27
N ASN A 62 -0.80 10.04 3.41
CA ASN A 62 -1.18 9.83 2.02
C ASN A 62 -2.50 9.11 1.76
N TYR A 63 -3.25 8.64 2.76
CA TYR A 63 -4.54 7.98 2.52
C TYR A 63 -5.49 8.03 3.71
N ALA A 64 -6.79 7.96 3.40
CA ALA A 64 -7.88 7.75 4.33
C ALA A 64 -8.61 6.45 4.02
N MET A 65 -9.10 5.77 5.06
CA MET A 65 -10.02 4.64 4.95
C MET A 65 -11.24 4.91 5.81
N VAL A 66 -12.43 4.76 5.24
CA VAL A 66 -13.71 4.87 5.95
C VAL A 66 -14.46 3.56 5.81
N PHE A 67 -14.78 2.93 6.92
CA PHE A 67 -15.54 1.69 6.99
C PHE A 67 -16.99 2.00 7.35
N LEU A 68 -17.90 1.42 6.60
CA LEU A 68 -19.33 1.56 6.77
C LEU A 68 -19.91 0.20 7.13
N GLU A 69 -20.55 0.11 8.26
CA GLU A 69 -21.36 -1.03 8.66
C GLU A 69 -22.83 -0.71 8.38
N PHE A 70 -23.52 -1.59 7.69
CA PHE A 70 -24.94 -1.44 7.39
C PHE A 70 -25.81 -2.28 8.30
N GLU A 71 -27.07 -1.94 8.41
CA GLU A 71 -28.05 -2.74 9.14
C GLU A 71 -28.24 -4.10 8.46
N ASP A 72 -28.49 -5.14 9.27
CA ASP A 72 -28.74 -6.50 8.78
C ASP A 72 -29.87 -6.53 7.74
N GLY A 73 -29.63 -7.23 6.63
CA GLY A 73 -30.58 -7.35 5.52
C GLY A 73 -30.61 -6.14 4.58
N THR A 74 -29.65 -5.23 4.69
CA THR A 74 -29.46 -4.17 3.72
C THR A 74 -29.04 -4.76 2.38
N ASP A 75 -29.69 -4.35 1.29
CA ASP A 75 -29.27 -4.65 -0.08
C ASP A 75 -27.98 -3.90 -0.38
N MET A 76 -26.86 -4.64 -0.44
CA MET A 76 -25.52 -4.09 -0.57
C MET A 76 -25.29 -3.45 -1.94
N ASP A 77 -25.92 -3.94 -2.99
CA ASP A 77 -25.86 -3.30 -4.32
C ASP A 77 -26.48 -1.90 -4.28
N SER A 78 -27.65 -1.79 -3.66
CA SER A 78 -28.31 -0.49 -3.45
C SER A 78 -27.52 0.41 -2.50
N ALA A 79 -26.87 -0.14 -1.48
CA ALA A 79 -26.02 0.59 -0.56
C ALA A 79 -24.79 1.18 -1.28
N MET A 80 -24.14 0.39 -2.13
CA MET A 80 -22.99 0.82 -2.92
C MET A 80 -23.34 1.99 -3.84
N VAL A 81 -24.49 1.95 -4.50
CA VAL A 81 -24.99 3.05 -5.36
C VAL A 81 -25.20 4.32 -4.54
N LYS A 82 -25.79 4.21 -3.34
CA LYS A 82 -26.04 5.37 -2.45
C LYS A 82 -24.72 5.95 -1.93
N VAL A 83 -23.79 5.11 -1.52
CA VAL A 83 -22.43 5.51 -1.09
C VAL A 83 -21.71 6.22 -2.22
N SER A 84 -21.71 5.66 -3.44
CA SER A 84 -21.14 6.30 -4.63
C SER A 84 -21.76 7.67 -4.90
N SER A 85 -23.09 7.77 -4.78
CA SER A 85 -23.80 9.04 -4.96
C SER A 85 -23.40 10.08 -3.89
N ALA A 86 -23.24 9.68 -2.64
CA ALA A 86 -22.82 10.56 -1.56
C ALA A 86 -21.37 11.06 -1.77
N ILE A 87 -20.46 10.18 -2.19
CA ILE A 87 -19.08 10.54 -2.51
C ILE A 87 -19.02 11.55 -3.66
N ASN A 88 -19.76 11.30 -4.75
CA ASN A 88 -19.78 12.19 -5.92
C ASN A 88 -20.26 13.60 -5.58
N GLN A 89 -21.12 13.77 -4.57
CA GLN A 89 -21.59 15.08 -4.13
C GLN A 89 -20.50 15.90 -3.43
N VAL A 90 -19.53 15.25 -2.81
CA VAL A 90 -18.45 15.91 -2.06
C VAL A 90 -17.09 15.83 -2.75
N GLU A 91 -17.00 15.14 -3.88
CA GLU A 91 -15.75 14.96 -4.62
C GLU A 91 -15.08 16.31 -4.95
N SER A 92 -15.88 17.32 -5.32
CA SER A 92 -15.36 18.66 -5.61
C SER A 92 -14.87 19.44 -4.37
N THR A 93 -15.15 18.93 -3.19
CA THR A 93 -14.73 19.55 -1.91
C THR A 93 -13.41 18.95 -1.43
N LEU A 94 -13.04 17.79 -1.95
CA LEU A 94 -11.75 17.15 -1.65
C LEU A 94 -10.58 17.95 -2.24
N PRO A 95 -9.37 17.84 -1.68
CA PRO A 95 -8.17 18.46 -2.23
C PRO A 95 -7.93 18.04 -3.69
N GLU A 96 -7.39 18.94 -4.50
CA GLU A 96 -6.99 18.61 -5.89
C GLU A 96 -5.94 17.50 -5.98
N THR A 97 -5.17 17.30 -4.91
CA THR A 97 -4.18 16.22 -4.77
C THR A 97 -4.81 14.88 -4.41
N ALA A 98 -6.06 14.89 -3.93
CA ALA A 98 -6.74 13.67 -3.57
C ALA A 98 -7.19 12.88 -4.81
N GLY A 99 -6.92 11.57 -4.78
CA GLY A 99 -7.47 10.67 -5.80
C GLY A 99 -8.97 10.45 -5.59
N THR A 100 -9.66 10.06 -6.66
CA THR A 100 -11.09 9.67 -6.58
C THR A 100 -11.25 8.55 -5.57
N PRO A 101 -12.14 8.70 -4.55
CA PRO A 101 -12.37 7.65 -3.57
C PRO A 101 -12.88 6.35 -4.20
N ASN A 102 -12.31 5.24 -3.80
CA ASN A 102 -12.68 3.90 -4.27
C ASN A 102 -13.54 3.21 -3.22
N ILE A 103 -14.63 2.59 -3.65
CA ILE A 103 -15.53 1.82 -2.80
C ILE A 103 -15.22 0.34 -2.99
N MET A 104 -15.05 -0.38 -1.89
CA MET A 104 -14.79 -1.81 -1.87
C MET A 104 -15.79 -2.48 -0.92
N GLU A 105 -16.46 -3.51 -1.42
CA GLU A 105 -17.27 -4.40 -0.59
C GLU A 105 -16.36 -5.37 0.16
N ILE A 106 -16.61 -5.51 1.46
CA ILE A 106 -15.90 -6.47 2.29
C ILE A 106 -16.70 -7.76 2.29
N SER A 107 -16.19 -8.79 1.62
CA SER A 107 -16.80 -10.11 1.56
C SER A 107 -16.05 -11.12 2.42
N MET A 108 -16.74 -12.22 2.78
CA MET A 108 -16.12 -13.35 3.50
C MET A 108 -14.97 -13.98 2.71
N ASP A 109 -15.02 -13.89 1.37
CA ASP A 109 -13.97 -14.41 0.50
C ASP A 109 -12.63 -13.69 0.66
N MET A 110 -12.66 -12.47 1.20
CA MET A 110 -11.45 -11.71 1.55
C MET A 110 -10.81 -12.18 2.86
N MET A 111 -11.51 -13.01 3.64
CA MET A 111 -10.97 -13.54 4.89
C MET A 111 -10.17 -14.81 4.62
N ALA A 112 -8.98 -14.90 5.23
CA ALA A 112 -8.16 -16.09 5.09
C ALA A 112 -8.87 -17.30 5.70
N THR A 113 -9.11 -18.33 4.87
CA THR A 113 -9.75 -19.58 5.26
C THR A 113 -8.80 -20.49 6.02
N MET A 114 -7.49 -20.36 5.80
CA MET A 114 -6.46 -21.17 6.45
C MET A 114 -5.20 -20.32 6.71
N TYR A 115 -4.60 -20.56 7.87
CA TYR A 115 -3.30 -19.99 8.23
C TYR A 115 -2.28 -21.11 8.30
N VAL A 116 -1.18 -20.96 7.56
CA VAL A 116 -0.06 -21.90 7.54
C VAL A 116 1.19 -21.21 8.08
N ALA A 117 1.78 -21.78 9.13
CA ALA A 117 3.05 -21.29 9.64
C ALA A 117 4.20 -22.09 9.01
N ALA A 118 5.17 -21.37 8.42
CA ALA A 118 6.41 -21.95 7.93
C ALA A 118 7.54 -21.66 8.91
N ALA A 119 8.25 -22.71 9.35
CA ALA A 119 9.42 -22.60 10.21
C ALA A 119 10.51 -23.56 9.74
N ASP A 120 11.76 -23.11 9.83
CA ASP A 120 12.94 -23.92 9.54
C ASP A 120 14.03 -23.56 10.57
N GLY A 121 14.55 -24.59 11.24
CA GLY A 121 15.58 -24.39 12.29
C GLY A 121 16.99 -24.15 11.76
N GLU A 122 17.23 -24.35 10.46
CA GLU A 122 18.55 -24.22 9.81
C GLU A 122 18.66 -22.97 8.94
N LYS A 123 17.53 -22.40 8.48
CA LYS A 123 17.49 -21.22 7.64
C LYS A 123 17.38 -19.93 8.43
N SER A 124 18.05 -18.91 7.94
CA SER A 124 17.82 -17.54 8.42
C SER A 124 16.42 -17.05 8.06
N ILE A 125 15.92 -16.04 8.77
CA ILE A 125 14.61 -15.44 8.49
C ILE A 125 14.52 -14.88 7.05
N TYR A 126 15.63 -14.40 6.48
CA TYR A 126 15.72 -13.91 5.10
C TYR A 126 15.57 -15.04 4.10
N GLU A 127 16.34 -16.12 4.26
CA GLU A 127 16.27 -17.31 3.39
C GLU A 127 14.91 -17.98 3.47
N LEU A 128 14.28 -17.99 4.64
CA LEU A 128 12.93 -18.51 4.80
C LEU A 128 11.90 -17.63 4.12
N SER A 129 12.06 -16.29 4.19
CA SER A 129 11.18 -15.34 3.50
C SER A 129 11.28 -15.46 1.98
N ASP A 130 12.49 -15.55 1.45
CA ASP A 130 12.72 -15.74 0.01
C ASP A 130 12.17 -17.11 -0.46
N PHE A 131 12.39 -18.17 0.30
CA PHE A 131 11.81 -19.48 -0.01
C PHE A 131 10.28 -19.46 0.03
N ALA A 132 9.69 -18.78 1.00
CA ALA A 132 8.24 -18.65 1.10
C ALA A 132 7.66 -17.86 -0.09
N ALA A 133 8.27 -16.72 -0.45
CA ALA A 133 7.82 -15.91 -1.56
C ALA A 133 8.01 -16.58 -2.93
N ASP A 134 9.18 -17.15 -3.18
CA ASP A 134 9.55 -17.64 -4.51
C ASP A 134 9.10 -19.07 -4.77
N THR A 135 8.91 -19.87 -3.72
CA THR A 135 8.63 -21.31 -3.87
C THR A 135 7.32 -21.73 -3.26
N LEU A 136 7.06 -21.33 -2.01
CA LEU A 136 5.89 -21.84 -1.26
C LEU A 136 4.60 -21.20 -1.77
N VAL A 137 4.54 -19.88 -1.84
CA VAL A 137 3.36 -19.14 -2.32
C VAL A 137 2.95 -19.59 -3.73
N PRO A 138 3.84 -19.59 -4.75
CA PRO A 138 3.45 -20.02 -6.09
C PRO A 138 3.05 -21.50 -6.21
N ARG A 139 3.48 -22.34 -5.27
CA ARG A 139 3.04 -23.74 -5.23
C ARG A 139 1.68 -23.92 -4.60
N LEU A 140 1.36 -23.12 -3.58
CA LEU A 140 0.06 -23.14 -2.93
C LEU A 140 -1.03 -22.57 -3.83
N GLU A 141 -0.75 -21.48 -4.55
CA GLU A 141 -1.68 -20.90 -5.52
C GLU A 141 -2.05 -21.83 -6.68
N ARG A 142 -1.22 -22.83 -6.97
CA ARG A 142 -1.53 -23.86 -8.01
C ARG A 142 -2.36 -25.02 -7.50
N VAL A 143 -2.65 -25.05 -6.21
CA VAL A 143 -3.52 -26.09 -5.66
C VAL A 143 -4.97 -25.78 -6.02
N ASP A 144 -5.65 -26.77 -6.57
CA ASP A 144 -7.06 -26.62 -6.96
C ASP A 144 -7.92 -26.23 -5.76
N GLY A 145 -8.70 -25.17 -5.91
CA GLY A 145 -9.53 -24.61 -4.82
C GLY A 145 -8.85 -23.53 -3.97
N VAL A 146 -7.60 -23.15 -4.26
CA VAL A 146 -6.94 -22.00 -3.62
C VAL A 146 -7.15 -20.77 -4.50
N ALA A 147 -7.80 -19.75 -3.95
CA ALA A 147 -8.09 -18.50 -4.66
C ALA A 147 -6.94 -17.50 -4.58
N ASP A 148 -6.33 -17.35 -3.40
CA ASP A 148 -5.23 -16.42 -3.15
C ASP A 148 -4.35 -16.92 -1.99
N VAL A 149 -3.06 -16.56 -2.01
CA VAL A 149 -2.12 -16.85 -0.94
C VAL A 149 -1.35 -15.60 -0.55
N SER A 150 -1.63 -15.09 0.63
CA SER A 150 -0.93 -13.94 1.20
C SER A 150 0.20 -14.35 2.14
N LEU A 151 1.35 -13.71 2.03
CA LEU A 151 2.51 -13.94 2.89
C LEU A 151 2.62 -12.83 3.94
N ALA A 152 2.52 -13.19 5.22
CA ALA A 152 2.71 -12.27 6.34
C ALA A 152 3.98 -12.60 7.13
N GLY A 153 4.65 -11.57 7.66
CA GLY A 153 5.87 -11.72 8.46
C GLY A 153 7.15 -11.97 7.65
N SER A 154 7.10 -11.85 6.32
CA SER A 154 8.31 -11.89 5.49
C SER A 154 9.18 -10.65 5.74
N VAL A 155 10.49 -10.84 5.69
CA VAL A 155 11.49 -9.77 5.77
C VAL A 155 12.30 -9.75 4.49
N GLN A 156 12.59 -8.54 3.99
CA GLN A 156 13.45 -8.34 2.84
C GLN A 156 14.78 -7.73 3.28
N GLN A 157 15.86 -8.18 2.67
CA GLN A 157 17.15 -7.60 2.88
C GLN A 157 17.26 -6.32 2.04
N THR A 158 17.32 -5.17 2.71
CA THR A 158 17.51 -3.88 2.04
C THR A 158 18.94 -3.42 2.24
N VAL A 159 19.62 -3.12 1.14
CA VAL A 159 20.95 -2.48 1.18
C VAL A 159 20.74 -0.99 0.99
N GLU A 160 20.99 -0.23 2.04
CA GLU A 160 20.98 1.23 1.96
C GLU A 160 22.36 1.72 1.56
N VAL A 161 22.45 2.34 0.40
CA VAL A 161 23.70 2.98 -0.07
C VAL A 161 23.60 4.46 0.26
N ARG A 162 24.40 4.91 1.21
CA ARG A 162 24.53 6.32 1.54
C ARG A 162 25.80 6.89 0.95
N LEU A 163 25.67 8.02 0.27
CA LEU A 163 26.82 8.83 -0.11
C LEU A 163 27.34 9.52 1.14
N SER A 164 28.64 9.40 1.39
CA SER A 164 29.29 10.11 2.50
C SER A 164 29.70 11.49 2.03
N ASP A 165 29.15 12.52 2.65
CA ASP A 165 29.47 13.91 2.35
C ASP A 165 30.97 14.19 2.47
N ASP A 166 31.64 13.64 3.50
CA ASP A 166 33.08 13.77 3.70
C ASP A 166 33.89 13.19 2.53
N LYS A 167 33.44 12.07 1.95
CA LYS A 167 34.12 11.48 0.78
C LYS A 167 33.85 12.25 -0.50
N ILE A 168 32.68 12.85 -0.64
CA ILE A 168 32.34 13.73 -1.77
C ILE A 168 33.24 14.96 -1.69
N GLU A 169 33.40 15.55 -0.51
CA GLU A 169 34.27 16.70 -0.29
C GLU A 169 35.76 16.38 -0.57
N ASP A 170 36.24 15.22 -0.13
CA ASP A 170 37.60 14.75 -0.43
C ASP A 170 37.85 14.60 -1.94
N VAL A 171 36.91 13.98 -2.66
CA VAL A 171 36.98 13.83 -4.11
C VAL A 171 36.95 15.21 -4.80
N ASN A 172 36.08 16.12 -4.38
CA ASN A 172 36.03 17.47 -4.93
C ASN A 172 37.33 18.23 -4.70
N ASN A 173 37.90 18.15 -3.50
CA ASN A 173 39.16 18.79 -3.16
C ASN A 173 40.33 18.23 -4.01
N ARG A 174 40.35 16.92 -4.25
CA ARG A 174 41.37 16.29 -5.11
C ARG A 174 41.24 16.71 -6.57
N ILE A 175 40.01 16.83 -7.08
CA ILE A 175 39.75 17.34 -8.43
C ILE A 175 40.20 18.80 -8.55
N LEU A 176 39.86 19.65 -7.58
CA LEU A 176 40.26 21.06 -7.57
C LEU A 176 41.78 21.21 -7.51
N ALA A 177 42.46 20.40 -6.71
CA ALA A 177 43.91 20.37 -6.61
C ALA A 177 44.55 20.02 -7.98
N SER A 178 44.07 18.95 -8.62
CA SER A 178 44.59 18.52 -9.94
C SER A 178 44.39 19.57 -11.03
N VAL A 179 43.23 20.24 -11.04
CA VAL A 179 42.94 21.33 -12.01
C VAL A 179 43.85 22.55 -11.77
N ASN A 180 44.08 22.88 -10.49
CA ASN A 180 44.99 24.00 -10.17
C ASN A 180 46.45 23.70 -10.54
N ASP A 181 46.90 22.47 -10.39
CA ASP A 181 48.24 22.06 -10.79
C ASP A 181 48.40 22.15 -12.35
N GLU A 182 47.41 21.60 -13.10
CA GLU A 182 47.39 21.71 -14.56
C GLU A 182 47.35 23.16 -15.08
N LEU A 183 46.59 24.03 -14.39
CA LEU A 183 46.55 25.46 -14.71
C LEU A 183 47.88 26.17 -14.40
N ALA A 184 48.56 25.79 -13.33
CA ALA A 184 49.86 26.35 -12.97
C ALA A 184 50.94 25.94 -14.00
N ASP A 185 50.94 24.68 -14.42
CA ASP A 185 51.85 24.14 -15.42
C ASP A 185 51.61 24.83 -16.79
N ALA A 186 50.35 24.95 -17.23
CA ALA A 186 50.00 25.61 -18.48
C ALA A 186 50.37 27.11 -18.48
N LYS A 187 50.25 27.81 -17.34
CA LYS A 187 50.67 29.16 -17.19
C LYS A 187 52.20 29.31 -17.33
N GLN A 188 52.94 28.42 -16.71
CA GLN A 188 54.41 28.40 -16.79
C GLN A 188 54.88 28.17 -18.23
N GLU A 189 54.22 27.26 -18.97
CA GLU A 189 54.53 26.96 -20.37
C GLU A 189 54.26 28.17 -21.29
N ILE A 190 53.24 28.99 -20.97
CA ILE A 190 52.93 30.22 -21.69
C ILE A 190 54.00 31.30 -21.35
N ASP A 191 54.32 31.47 -20.07
CA ASP A 191 55.32 32.46 -19.65
C ASP A 191 56.71 32.14 -20.20
N ASP A 192 57.11 30.87 -20.31
CA ASP A 192 58.36 30.41 -20.91
C ASP A 192 58.37 30.59 -22.44
N GLY A 193 57.20 30.46 -23.11
CA GLY A 193 57.05 30.66 -24.56
C GLY A 193 57.00 32.14 -25.01
N GLU A 194 56.70 33.08 -24.12
CA GLU A 194 56.75 34.52 -24.38
C GLU A 194 58.16 35.12 -24.20
N ALA A 195 59.10 34.35 -23.64
CA ALA A 195 60.48 34.84 -23.33
C ALA A 195 61.50 34.54 -24.45
N ASP A 196 61.12 33.87 -25.54
CA ASP A 196 61.91 33.56 -26.73
C ASP A 196 61.43 34.43 -27.93
#